data_3e197c695be7d428e62a44a1d2ca9c31
#
_entry.id   3e197c695be7d428e62a44a1d2ca9c31
#
_cell.length_a   1.000
_cell.length_b   1.000
_cell.length_c   1.000
_cell.angle_alpha   90.00
_cell.angle_beta   90.00
_cell.angle_gamma   90.00
#
_symmetry.space_group_name_H-M   'P 1'
#
loop_
_entity.id
_entity.type
_entity.pdbx_description
1 polymer ?
#
loop_
_entity_poly.entity_id
_entity_poly.type
_entity_poly.pdbx_seq_one_letter_code
_entity_poly.pdbx_strand_id
1 'polypeptide(L)'
;QRQMCIRDSVQVKEIVYQAVAYLGFGRVLPFLKKTNEILEAKNIHLPLEPQSTTTPETRAEAGEQAQIDIFGERMRGFAQSGPEKTRHINKWLAGNCFGDYYTRGGLDTRRREMITLCFLAAQGGCEPQLTSHAAANMRVGNDERFLIAVVSQCTPYIGYPRTLNALRCIADAAAKA
;
A
#
# COMPACT_ATOMS: atom_id res chain seq x y z
N GLN A 1 14.80 2.10 26.21
CA GLN A 1 14.87 2.30 24.74
C GLN A 1 14.74 0.93 24.06
N ARG A 2 13.62 0.64 23.38
CA ARG A 2 13.56 -0.51 22.49
C ARG A 2 14.57 -0.27 21.37
N GLN A 3 15.60 -1.09 21.28
CA GLN A 3 16.47 -1.10 20.12
C GLN A 3 15.64 -1.47 18.90
N MET A 4 15.64 -0.57 17.89
CA MET A 4 15.04 -0.88 16.60
C MET A 4 15.86 -2.01 15.97
N CYS A 5 15.24 -3.16 15.73
CA CYS A 5 15.93 -4.29 15.13
C CYS A 5 15.99 -4.14 13.59
N ILE A 6 16.85 -4.89 12.94
CA ILE A 6 17.01 -4.88 11.46
C ILE A 6 15.67 -5.17 10.77
N ARG A 7 14.85 -6.08 11.32
CA ARG A 7 13.51 -6.39 10.81
C ARG A 7 12.60 -5.15 10.79
N ASP A 8 12.60 -4.35 11.86
CA ASP A 8 11.79 -3.12 11.94
C ASP A 8 12.27 -2.09 10.91
N SER A 9 13.59 -2.03 10.65
CA SER A 9 14.20 -1.16 9.64
C SER A 9 13.75 -1.53 8.22
N VAL A 10 13.71 -2.84 7.91
CA VAL A 10 13.17 -3.34 6.64
C VAL A 10 11.70 -2.92 6.49
N GLN A 11 10.88 -3.14 7.51
CA GLN A 11 9.46 -2.78 7.46
C GLN A 11 9.24 -1.28 7.23
N VAL A 12 9.99 -0.43 7.92
CA VAL A 12 9.92 1.03 7.73
C VAL A 12 10.29 1.42 6.30
N LYS A 13 11.35 0.83 5.74
CA LYS A 13 11.74 1.10 4.34
C LYS A 13 10.68 0.63 3.35
N GLU A 14 10.08 -0.54 3.57
CA GLU A 14 9.02 -1.07 2.72
C GLU A 14 7.75 -0.20 2.75
N ILE A 15 7.39 0.39 3.89
CA ILE A 15 6.32 1.39 3.99
C ILE A 15 6.63 2.58 3.09
N VAL A 16 7.85 3.13 3.18
CA VAL A 16 8.25 4.29 2.38
C VAL A 16 8.29 3.97 0.89
N TYR A 17 8.78 2.80 0.50
CA TYR A 17 8.79 2.38 -0.90
C TYR A 17 7.38 2.22 -1.45
N GLN A 18 6.48 1.55 -0.73
CA GLN A 18 5.09 1.38 -1.17
C GLN A 18 4.35 2.71 -1.31
N ALA A 19 4.66 3.71 -0.50
CA ALA A 19 4.08 5.05 -0.58
C ALA A 19 4.26 5.69 -1.96
N VAL A 20 5.32 5.32 -2.71
CA VAL A 20 5.59 5.88 -4.06
C VAL A 20 4.44 5.61 -5.02
N ALA A 21 3.86 4.41 -4.99
CA ALA A 21 2.76 4.03 -5.87
C ALA A 21 1.46 4.83 -5.60
N TYR A 22 1.27 5.32 -4.39
CA TYR A 22 0.04 6.00 -3.95
C TYR A 22 0.18 7.52 -3.85
N LEU A 23 1.33 8.01 -3.41
CA LEU A 23 1.57 9.43 -3.13
C LEU A 23 2.46 10.10 -4.18
N GLY A 24 3.12 9.33 -5.01
CA GLY A 24 4.06 9.79 -6.03
C GLY A 24 5.46 10.05 -5.50
N PHE A 25 6.46 9.81 -6.34
CA PHE A 25 7.89 9.89 -5.98
C PHE A 25 8.30 11.25 -5.41
N GLY A 26 7.80 12.35 -5.99
CA GLY A 26 8.16 13.70 -5.55
C GLY A 26 7.78 13.99 -4.10
N ARG A 27 6.66 13.44 -3.62
CA ARG A 27 6.22 13.58 -2.21
C ARG A 27 6.98 12.65 -1.28
N VAL A 28 7.36 11.47 -1.75
CA VAL A 28 7.97 10.41 -0.92
C VAL A 28 9.47 10.57 -0.76
N LEU A 29 10.17 11.13 -1.74
CA LEU A 29 11.62 11.26 -1.72
C LEU A 29 12.19 11.95 -0.46
N PRO A 30 11.63 13.06 0.06
CA PRO A 30 12.09 13.67 1.30
C PRO A 30 11.99 12.72 2.50
N PHE A 31 10.92 11.93 2.58
CA PHE A 31 10.72 10.94 3.65
C PHE A 31 11.71 9.79 3.53
N LEU A 32 12.03 9.34 2.32
CA LEU A 32 13.04 8.31 2.10
C LEU A 32 14.42 8.78 2.58
N LYS A 33 14.80 10.01 2.23
CA LYS A 33 16.06 10.61 2.70
C LYS A 33 16.09 10.67 4.24
N LYS A 34 15.03 11.20 4.84
CA LYS A 34 14.95 11.32 6.31
C LYS A 34 14.95 9.95 7.01
N THR A 35 14.31 8.96 6.43
CA THR A 35 14.33 7.59 6.93
C THR A 35 15.77 7.04 6.94
N ASN A 36 16.52 7.23 5.85
CA ASN A 36 17.91 6.79 5.78
C ASN A 36 18.77 7.46 6.86
N GLU A 37 18.69 8.79 7.01
CA GLU A 37 19.41 9.54 8.06
C GLU A 37 19.11 8.99 9.46
N ILE A 38 17.84 8.69 9.77
CA ILE A 38 17.44 8.15 11.07
C ILE A 38 17.98 6.73 11.27
N LEU A 39 17.98 5.90 10.24
CA LEU A 39 18.52 4.54 10.32
C LEU A 39 20.02 4.57 10.57
N GLU A 40 20.77 5.38 9.84
CA GLU A 40 22.21 5.56 10.01
C GLU A 40 22.56 6.12 11.40
N ALA A 41 21.79 7.11 11.89
CA ALA A 41 21.95 7.64 13.26
C ALA A 41 21.67 6.59 14.36
N LYS A 42 20.99 5.49 14.03
CA LYS A 42 20.76 4.33 14.91
C LYS A 42 21.76 3.20 14.68
N ASN A 43 22.85 3.45 13.95
CA ASN A 43 23.86 2.48 13.57
C ASN A 43 23.30 1.29 12.73
N ILE A 44 22.26 1.54 11.95
CA ILE A 44 21.76 0.58 10.97
C ILE A 44 22.47 0.86 9.65
N HIS A 45 23.26 -0.10 9.19
CA HIS A 45 24.00 0.03 7.92
C HIS A 45 23.07 -0.02 6.71
N LEU A 46 23.29 0.86 5.75
CA LEU A 46 22.58 0.90 4.48
C LEU A 46 23.56 0.53 3.34
N PRO A 47 23.07 -0.08 2.24
CA PRO A 47 21.68 -0.50 2.01
C PRO A 47 21.27 -1.71 2.86
N LEU A 48 19.97 -1.81 3.18
CA LEU A 48 19.41 -3.04 3.75
C LEU A 48 19.34 -4.12 2.68
N GLU A 49 19.20 -5.39 3.11
CA GLU A 49 19.00 -6.51 2.20
C GLU A 49 17.83 -6.27 1.23
N PRO A 50 18.03 -6.51 -0.08
CA PRO A 50 17.00 -6.33 -1.08
C PRO A 50 15.76 -7.19 -0.80
N GLN A 51 14.58 -6.59 -0.93
CA GLN A 51 13.30 -7.27 -0.74
C GLN A 51 12.55 -7.52 -2.06
N SER A 52 13.12 -7.14 -3.21
CA SER A 52 12.51 -7.39 -4.52
C SER A 52 12.45 -8.89 -4.81
N THR A 53 11.29 -9.34 -5.31
CA THR A 53 11.03 -10.73 -5.69
C THR A 53 10.76 -10.88 -7.17
N THR A 54 10.70 -9.77 -7.90
CA THR A 54 10.37 -9.74 -9.33
C THR A 54 11.49 -9.09 -10.15
N THR A 55 11.49 -9.40 -11.44
CA THR A 55 12.31 -8.76 -12.47
C THR A 55 11.43 -8.00 -13.46
N PRO A 56 11.99 -7.19 -14.37
CA PRO A 56 11.21 -6.56 -15.44
C PRO A 56 10.36 -7.53 -16.28
N GLU A 57 10.81 -8.77 -16.42
CA GLU A 57 10.13 -9.82 -17.19
C GLU A 57 8.99 -10.48 -16.41
N THR A 58 9.14 -10.65 -15.09
CA THR A 58 8.19 -11.41 -14.25
C THR A 58 7.16 -10.53 -13.52
N ARG A 59 7.43 -9.22 -13.38
CA ARG A 59 6.58 -8.31 -12.57
C ARG A 59 5.14 -8.20 -13.05
N ALA A 60 4.88 -8.32 -14.36
CA ALA A 60 3.53 -8.18 -14.89
C ALA A 60 2.62 -9.34 -14.47
N GLU A 61 3.14 -10.58 -14.57
CA GLU A 61 2.42 -11.79 -14.16
C GLU A 61 2.26 -11.85 -12.63
N ALA A 62 3.34 -11.58 -11.89
CA ALA A 62 3.31 -11.53 -10.43
C ALA A 62 2.34 -10.45 -9.91
N GLY A 63 2.27 -9.31 -10.59
CA GLY A 63 1.34 -8.23 -10.25
C GLY A 63 -0.12 -8.57 -10.52
N GLU A 64 -0.41 -9.25 -11.62
CA GLU A 64 -1.77 -9.75 -11.90
C GLU A 64 -2.18 -10.76 -10.82
N GLN A 65 -1.30 -11.69 -10.46
CA GLN A 65 -1.60 -12.67 -9.41
C GLN A 65 -1.83 -11.96 -8.06
N ALA A 66 -1.00 -10.99 -7.68
CA ALA A 66 -1.21 -10.21 -6.47
C ALA A 66 -2.55 -9.46 -6.46
N GLN A 67 -2.98 -8.90 -7.60
CA GLN A 67 -4.30 -8.28 -7.73
C GLN A 67 -5.44 -9.29 -7.54
N ILE A 68 -5.31 -10.49 -8.10
CA ILE A 68 -6.30 -11.58 -7.95
C ILE A 68 -6.39 -12.01 -6.49
N ASP A 69 -5.26 -12.22 -5.83
CA ASP A 69 -5.21 -12.65 -4.42
C ASP A 69 -5.87 -11.61 -3.49
N ILE A 70 -5.70 -10.34 -3.76
CA ILE A 70 -6.19 -9.22 -2.94
C ILE A 70 -7.65 -8.90 -3.25
N PHE A 71 -8.01 -8.75 -4.53
CA PHE A 71 -9.32 -8.25 -4.94
C PHE A 71 -10.25 -9.32 -5.54
N GLY A 72 -9.72 -10.52 -5.81
CA GLY A 72 -10.46 -11.64 -6.39
C GLY A 72 -10.34 -11.78 -7.90
N GLU A 73 -10.91 -12.84 -8.44
CA GLU A 73 -10.82 -13.26 -9.86
C GLU A 73 -11.25 -12.17 -10.86
N ARG A 74 -12.06 -11.22 -10.45
CA ARG A 74 -12.45 -10.07 -11.30
C ARG A 74 -11.26 -9.24 -11.80
N MET A 75 -10.09 -9.39 -11.19
CA MET A 75 -8.87 -8.69 -11.59
C MET A 75 -8.10 -9.38 -12.71
N ARG A 76 -8.48 -10.62 -13.07
CA ARG A 76 -7.87 -11.34 -14.19
C ARG A 76 -8.05 -10.56 -15.48
N GLY A 77 -6.95 -10.31 -16.18
CA GLY A 77 -6.95 -9.51 -17.41
C GLY A 77 -7.13 -8.00 -17.21
N PHE A 78 -7.13 -7.50 -15.96
CA PHE A 78 -7.31 -6.08 -15.70
C PHE A 78 -6.29 -5.20 -16.43
N ALA A 79 -5.04 -5.64 -16.53
CA ALA A 79 -3.98 -4.92 -17.24
C ALA A 79 -4.30 -4.66 -18.74
N GLN A 80 -5.14 -5.50 -19.34
CA GLN A 80 -5.58 -5.39 -20.74
C GLN A 80 -6.94 -4.70 -20.87
N SER A 81 -7.60 -4.37 -19.78
CA SER A 81 -8.93 -3.76 -19.73
C SER A 81 -8.90 -2.25 -19.95
N GLY A 82 -10.10 -1.68 -20.08
CA GLY A 82 -10.30 -0.23 -20.22
C GLY A 82 -10.06 0.33 -21.63
N PRO A 83 -10.28 1.63 -21.80
CA PRO A 83 -10.13 2.29 -23.09
C PRO A 83 -8.69 2.18 -23.60
N GLU A 84 -8.53 1.95 -24.91
CA GLU A 84 -7.22 1.77 -25.55
C GLU A 84 -6.23 2.89 -25.21
N LYS A 85 -6.69 4.14 -25.24
CA LYS A 85 -5.87 5.33 -24.98
C LYS A 85 -5.27 5.39 -23.56
N THR A 86 -5.90 4.75 -22.58
CA THR A 86 -5.50 4.78 -21.16
C THR A 86 -5.06 3.42 -20.62
N ARG A 87 -5.16 2.35 -21.40
CA ARG A 87 -4.85 0.97 -21.00
C ARG A 87 -3.42 0.79 -20.46
N HIS A 88 -2.48 1.60 -20.94
CA HIS A 88 -1.11 1.60 -20.43
C HIS A 88 -1.04 1.91 -18.92
N ILE A 89 -1.97 2.70 -18.37
CA ILE A 89 -2.04 2.97 -16.93
C ILE A 89 -2.38 1.68 -16.15
N ASN A 90 -3.35 0.88 -16.64
CA ASN A 90 -3.68 -0.40 -16.01
C ASN A 90 -2.51 -1.39 -16.07
N LYS A 91 -1.73 -1.40 -17.17
CA LYS A 91 -0.51 -2.19 -17.28
C LYS A 91 0.55 -1.76 -16.26
N TRP A 92 0.75 -0.45 -16.10
CA TRP A 92 1.68 0.07 -15.10
C TRP A 92 1.19 -0.23 -13.68
N LEU A 93 -0.11 -0.08 -13.41
CA LEU A 93 -0.68 -0.43 -12.11
C LEU A 93 -0.41 -1.90 -11.77
N ALA A 94 -0.67 -2.83 -12.69
CA ALA A 94 -0.40 -4.25 -12.47
C ALA A 94 1.10 -4.51 -12.27
N GLY A 95 1.95 -4.10 -13.21
CA GLY A 95 3.38 -4.41 -13.17
C GLY A 95 4.14 -3.63 -12.08
N ASN A 96 3.90 -2.34 -11.92
CA ASN A 96 4.65 -1.51 -10.98
C ASN A 96 4.03 -1.53 -9.56
N CYS A 97 2.76 -1.14 -9.40
CA CYS A 97 2.18 -1.09 -8.05
C CYS A 97 2.11 -2.48 -7.43
N PHE A 98 1.51 -3.45 -8.13
CA PHE A 98 1.33 -4.79 -7.59
C PHE A 98 2.54 -5.69 -7.84
N GLY A 99 3.17 -5.62 -9.01
CA GLY A 99 4.32 -6.46 -9.34
C GLY A 99 5.62 -6.03 -8.66
N ASP A 100 5.94 -4.73 -8.62
CA ASP A 100 7.19 -4.26 -8.02
C ASP A 100 7.08 -3.99 -6.52
N TYR A 101 5.93 -3.48 -6.00
CA TYR A 101 5.82 -3.11 -4.59
C TYR A 101 5.11 -4.15 -3.74
N TYR A 102 3.97 -4.69 -4.17
CA TYR A 102 3.21 -5.63 -3.34
C TYR A 102 3.84 -7.00 -3.18
N THR A 103 4.61 -7.46 -4.15
CA THR A 103 5.31 -8.75 -4.09
C THR A 103 6.56 -8.74 -3.23
N ARG A 104 7.08 -7.56 -2.87
CA ARG A 104 8.31 -7.42 -2.07
C ARG A 104 8.17 -8.10 -0.71
N GLY A 105 9.28 -8.64 -0.21
CA GLY A 105 9.39 -9.12 1.17
C GLY A 105 9.25 -8.02 2.22
N GLY A 106 9.50 -8.37 3.49
CA GLY A 106 9.49 -7.45 4.62
C GLY A 106 8.13 -7.12 5.21
N LEU A 107 7.06 -7.06 4.40
CA LEU A 107 5.68 -6.89 4.83
C LEU A 107 4.78 -7.94 4.17
N ASP A 108 3.86 -8.52 4.94
CA ASP A 108 2.81 -9.39 4.43
C ASP A 108 1.67 -8.57 3.77
N THR A 109 0.81 -9.24 3.02
CA THR A 109 -0.30 -8.62 2.29
C THR A 109 -1.28 -7.89 3.21
N ARG A 110 -1.56 -8.44 4.41
CA ARG A 110 -2.43 -7.77 5.39
C ARG A 110 -1.90 -6.41 5.79
N ARG A 111 -0.59 -6.34 6.09
CA ARG A 111 0.07 -5.07 6.46
C ARG A 111 0.14 -4.12 5.28
N ARG A 112 0.42 -4.62 4.06
CA ARG A 112 0.44 -3.78 2.86
C ARG A 112 -0.92 -3.15 2.59
N GLU A 113 -2.01 -3.91 2.71
CA GLU A 113 -3.37 -3.38 2.55
C GLU A 113 -3.75 -2.36 3.64
N MET A 114 -3.40 -2.62 4.91
CA MET A 114 -3.59 -1.66 5.99
C MET A 114 -2.84 -0.34 5.73
N ILE A 115 -1.59 -0.42 5.29
CA ILE A 115 -0.75 0.74 4.98
C ILE A 115 -1.33 1.52 3.79
N THR A 116 -1.80 0.82 2.76
CA THR A 116 -2.48 1.44 1.61
C THR A 116 -3.73 2.19 2.03
N LEU A 117 -4.56 1.60 2.91
CA LEU A 117 -5.73 2.28 3.47
C LEU A 117 -5.32 3.61 4.14
N CYS A 118 -4.23 3.61 4.93
CA CYS A 118 -3.71 4.83 5.56
C CYS A 118 -3.28 5.87 4.54
N PHE A 119 -2.59 5.49 3.46
CA PHE A 119 -2.16 6.42 2.40
C PHE A 119 -3.37 7.05 1.70
N LEU A 120 -4.37 6.26 1.34
CA LEU A 120 -5.58 6.73 0.67
C LEU A 120 -6.40 7.65 1.58
N ALA A 121 -6.57 7.27 2.86
CA ALA A 121 -7.24 8.12 3.84
C ALA A 121 -6.52 9.46 4.03
N ALA A 122 -5.19 9.43 4.14
CA ALA A 122 -4.39 10.65 4.30
C ALA A 122 -4.37 11.53 3.05
N GLN A 123 -4.37 10.95 1.84
CA GLN A 123 -4.40 11.71 0.60
C GLN A 123 -5.73 12.42 0.41
N GLY A 124 -6.85 11.72 0.61
CA GLY A 124 -8.21 12.22 0.36
C GLY A 124 -8.50 12.41 -1.14
N GLY A 125 -9.79 12.57 -1.49
CA GLY A 125 -10.21 12.73 -2.89
C GLY A 125 -10.08 11.47 -3.74
N CYS A 126 -9.97 10.31 -3.10
CA CYS A 126 -9.84 8.99 -3.75
C CYS A 126 -10.74 7.95 -3.07
N GLU A 127 -11.95 8.37 -2.69
CA GLU A 127 -12.92 7.55 -1.97
C GLU A 127 -13.26 6.22 -2.69
N PRO A 128 -13.39 6.15 -4.03
CA PRO A 128 -13.61 4.88 -4.73
C PRO A 128 -12.47 3.88 -4.49
N GLN A 129 -11.21 4.33 -4.54
CA GLN A 129 -10.05 3.49 -4.26
C GLN A 129 -10.01 3.10 -2.78
N LEU A 130 -10.30 4.05 -1.88
CA LEU A 130 -10.34 3.79 -0.45
C LEU A 130 -11.39 2.73 -0.09
N THR A 131 -12.60 2.80 -0.66
CA THR A 131 -13.65 1.78 -0.48
C THR A 131 -13.20 0.42 -1.03
N SER A 132 -12.56 0.39 -2.20
CA SER A 132 -12.04 -0.84 -2.79
C SER A 132 -10.96 -1.49 -1.91
N HIS A 133 -10.03 -0.71 -1.37
CA HIS A 133 -8.99 -1.19 -0.47
C HIS A 133 -9.52 -1.53 0.93
N ALA A 134 -10.60 -0.90 1.41
CA ALA A 134 -11.28 -1.32 2.63
C ALA A 134 -11.88 -2.74 2.47
N ALA A 135 -12.54 -3.02 1.34
CA ALA A 135 -13.03 -4.37 1.03
C ALA A 135 -11.88 -5.39 0.88
N ALA A 136 -10.78 -4.99 0.22
CA ALA A 136 -9.58 -5.82 0.10
C ALA A 136 -8.96 -6.15 1.46
N ASN A 137 -8.87 -5.17 2.35
CA ASN A 137 -8.43 -5.38 3.73
C ASN A 137 -9.25 -6.45 4.45
N MET A 138 -10.60 -6.38 4.35
CA MET A 138 -11.48 -7.38 4.96
C MET A 138 -11.26 -8.77 4.36
N ARG A 139 -11.07 -8.84 3.06
CA ARG A 139 -10.78 -10.08 2.35
C ARG A 139 -9.46 -10.74 2.79
N VAL A 140 -8.42 -9.95 3.06
CA VAL A 140 -7.12 -10.47 3.54
C VAL A 140 -7.06 -10.62 5.07
N GLY A 141 -8.18 -10.42 5.79
CA GLY A 141 -8.34 -10.70 7.22
C GLY A 141 -8.15 -9.52 8.17
N ASN A 142 -8.20 -8.28 7.68
CA ASN A 142 -8.31 -7.07 8.50
C ASN A 142 -9.80 -6.71 8.61
N ASP A 143 -10.45 -7.02 9.73
CA ASP A 143 -11.88 -6.77 9.90
C ASP A 143 -12.23 -5.27 10.02
N GLU A 144 -13.52 -4.95 9.91
CA GLU A 144 -14.03 -3.59 9.99
C GLU A 144 -13.59 -2.88 11.28
N ARG A 145 -13.69 -3.57 12.43
CA ARG A 145 -13.30 -3.03 13.72
C ARG A 145 -11.83 -2.63 13.76
N PHE A 146 -10.96 -3.47 13.20
CA PHE A 146 -9.54 -3.17 13.08
C PHE A 146 -9.31 -1.95 12.19
N LEU A 147 -9.98 -1.83 11.04
CA LEU A 147 -9.83 -0.70 10.13
C LEU A 147 -10.31 0.61 10.75
N ILE A 148 -11.40 0.60 11.51
CA ILE A 148 -11.88 1.75 12.29
C ILE A 148 -10.81 2.19 13.29
N ALA A 149 -10.22 1.24 14.02
CA ALA A 149 -9.15 1.55 14.97
C ALA A 149 -7.92 2.16 14.29
N VAL A 150 -7.51 1.64 13.12
CA VAL A 150 -6.40 2.17 12.32
C VAL A 150 -6.68 3.62 11.90
N VAL A 151 -7.86 3.89 11.31
CA VAL A 151 -8.24 5.26 10.88
C VAL A 151 -8.33 6.21 12.07
N SER A 152 -8.81 5.73 13.23
CA SER A 152 -8.84 6.52 14.46
C SER A 152 -7.45 6.98 14.89
N GLN A 153 -6.42 6.13 14.76
CA GLN A 153 -5.02 6.51 15.04
C GLN A 153 -4.47 7.51 14.02
N CYS A 154 -4.99 7.53 12.81
CA CYS A 154 -4.60 8.51 11.79
C CYS A 154 -5.20 9.90 12.03
N THR A 155 -6.31 10.01 12.77
CA THR A 155 -7.09 11.26 12.94
C THR A 155 -6.25 12.48 13.33
N PRO A 156 -5.29 12.41 14.28
CA PRO A 156 -4.46 13.56 14.65
C PRO A 156 -3.60 14.11 13.49
N TYR A 157 -3.34 13.28 12.48
CA TYR A 157 -2.47 13.60 11.35
C TYR A 157 -3.24 14.02 10.10
N ILE A 158 -4.46 13.49 9.89
CA ILE A 158 -5.24 13.70 8.67
C ILE A 158 -6.45 14.62 8.87
N GLY A 159 -6.84 14.85 10.11
CA GLY A 159 -7.98 15.69 10.49
C GLY A 159 -9.34 15.01 10.31
N TYR A 160 -10.37 15.58 10.94
CA TYR A 160 -11.72 15.00 10.95
C TYR A 160 -12.36 14.81 9.57
N PRO A 161 -12.26 15.75 8.59
CA PRO A 161 -12.93 15.55 7.31
C PRO A 161 -12.46 14.27 6.58
N ARG A 162 -11.15 14.01 6.54
CA ARG A 162 -10.60 12.80 5.93
C ARG A 162 -10.91 11.56 6.74
N THR A 163 -10.88 11.66 8.06
CA THR A 163 -11.27 10.56 8.97
C THR A 163 -12.72 10.13 8.71
N LEU A 164 -13.66 11.08 8.68
CA LEU A 164 -15.08 10.79 8.45
C LEU A 164 -15.32 10.18 7.06
N ASN A 165 -14.63 10.67 6.02
CA ASN A 165 -14.68 10.07 4.69
C ASN A 165 -14.15 8.63 4.70
N ALA A 166 -13.04 8.36 5.38
CA ALA A 166 -12.46 7.03 5.47
C ALA A 166 -13.39 6.06 6.23
N LEU A 167 -13.98 6.50 7.34
CA LEU A 167 -14.95 5.67 8.09
C LEU A 167 -16.18 5.34 7.26
N ARG A 168 -16.70 6.28 6.45
CA ARG A 168 -17.78 6.01 5.51
C ARG A 168 -17.38 4.97 4.47
N CYS A 169 -16.20 5.11 3.85
CA CYS A 169 -15.71 4.15 2.88
C CYS A 169 -15.57 2.73 3.47
N ILE A 170 -15.15 2.63 4.73
CA ILE A 170 -15.06 1.34 5.45
C ILE A 170 -16.46 0.75 5.65
N ALA A 171 -17.43 1.54 6.12
CA ALA A 171 -18.81 1.09 6.29
C ALA A 171 -19.46 0.66 4.96
N ASP A 172 -19.25 1.44 3.87
CA ASP A 172 -19.74 1.12 2.53
C ASP A 172 -19.12 -0.19 1.98
N ALA A 173 -17.89 -0.50 2.33
CA ALA A 173 -17.22 -1.75 1.97
C ALA A 173 -17.78 -2.93 2.78
N ALA A 174 -17.96 -2.76 4.10
CA ALA A 174 -18.49 -3.79 5.00
C ALA A 174 -19.92 -4.20 4.62
N ALA A 175 -20.75 -3.24 4.21
CA ALA A 175 -22.13 -3.51 3.78
C ALA A 175 -22.24 -4.34 2.48
N LYS A 176 -21.14 -4.53 1.74
CA LYS A 176 -21.09 -5.28 0.46
C LYS A 176 -20.29 -6.59 0.56
N ALA A 177 -19.67 -6.85 1.72
CA ALA A 177 -18.91 -8.06 1.99
C ALA A 177 -19.82 -9.21 2.41
#